data_e454a454ab51b3cdc10844586d23e1d0
#
_entry.id   e454a454ab51b3cdc10844586d23e1d0
#
_cell.length_a   1.000
_cell.length_b   1.000
_cell.length_c   1.000
_cell.angle_alpha   90.00
_cell.angle_beta   90.00
_cell.angle_gamma   90.00
#
_symmetry.space_group_name_H-M   'P 1'
#
loop_
_entity.id
_entity.type
_entity.pdbx_description
1 polymer ?
#
loop_
_entity_poly.entity_id
_entity_poly.type
_entity_poly.pdbx_seq_one_letter_code
_entity_poly.pdbx_strand_id
1 'polypeptide(L)'
;MSRLVLLLACWSTAASAQWTPLFDGKTLGQWKPTLFANSPLPRVENAAIVLPNGRPLTGVTWSGKFPTTDYELRFEAVRRLGGDFFASVTFPVGGDHATWVLGGWGGDIVGISSIDGWDASDNETRSYFNFEQDRWYAFRLQVKADRIMAWIDGERVVNVEIGGRTIGLRPGDIKLSTPLGFASYNTTGAIRKLEYRLFSGKSN
;
A
#
# COMPACT_ATOMS: atom_id res chain seq x y z
N MET A 1 33.48 -45.20 -34.55
CA MET A 1 32.80 -43.91 -34.83
C MET A 1 31.95 -43.56 -33.63
N SER A 2 32.47 -42.72 -32.70
CA SER A 2 31.79 -42.33 -31.46
C SER A 2 31.00 -41.04 -31.73
N ARG A 3 29.67 -41.07 -31.54
CA ARG A 3 28.81 -39.86 -31.65
C ARG A 3 28.79 -39.16 -30.31
N LEU A 4 29.36 -37.97 -30.26
CA LEU A 4 29.31 -37.06 -29.14
C LEU A 4 27.91 -36.39 -29.12
N VAL A 5 27.11 -36.70 -28.13
CA VAL A 5 25.80 -36.01 -27.90
C VAL A 5 26.08 -34.79 -27.04
N LEU A 6 25.98 -33.60 -27.63
CA LEU A 6 26.02 -32.32 -26.88
C LEU A 6 24.65 -32.08 -26.23
N LEU A 7 24.58 -32.21 -24.92
CA LEU A 7 23.41 -31.77 -24.12
C LEU A 7 23.51 -30.24 -23.95
N LEU A 8 22.67 -29.50 -24.67
CA LEU A 8 22.44 -28.08 -24.43
C LEU A 8 21.57 -27.93 -23.18
N ALA A 9 22.18 -27.53 -22.10
CA ALA A 9 21.44 -27.11 -20.90
C ALA A 9 20.81 -25.72 -21.14
N CYS A 10 19.52 -25.67 -21.40
CA CYS A 10 18.73 -24.42 -21.39
C CYS A 10 18.61 -23.91 -19.95
N TRP A 11 19.41 -22.92 -19.62
CA TRP A 11 19.23 -22.17 -18.38
C TRP A 11 18.08 -21.19 -18.57
N SER A 12 16.90 -21.54 -18.05
CA SER A 12 15.79 -20.59 -17.93
C SER A 12 16.13 -19.59 -16.84
N THR A 13 16.59 -18.41 -17.22
CA THR A 13 16.65 -17.27 -16.30
C THR A 13 15.24 -16.84 -16.03
N ALA A 14 14.69 -17.16 -14.85
CA ALA A 14 13.45 -16.58 -14.39
C ALA A 14 13.65 -15.05 -14.31
N ALA A 15 13.05 -14.32 -15.23
CA ALA A 15 13.04 -12.86 -15.17
C ALA A 15 12.38 -12.45 -13.87
N SER A 16 13.13 -11.85 -12.95
CA SER A 16 12.52 -11.26 -11.75
C SER A 16 11.59 -10.15 -12.20
N ALA A 17 10.34 -10.16 -11.71
CA ALA A 17 9.36 -9.13 -12.06
C ALA A 17 9.94 -7.74 -11.72
N GLN A 18 10.02 -6.89 -12.74
CA GLN A 18 10.64 -5.57 -12.63
C GLN A 18 9.74 -4.63 -11.79
N TRP A 19 10.34 -3.81 -10.94
CA TRP A 19 9.65 -2.76 -10.22
C TRP A 19 9.31 -1.59 -11.14
N THR A 20 8.06 -1.14 -11.07
CA THR A 20 7.56 0.02 -11.81
C THR A 20 7.39 1.17 -10.82
N PRO A 21 8.11 2.29 -11.00
CA PRO A 21 7.99 3.43 -10.11
C PRO A 21 6.62 4.12 -10.29
N LEU A 22 6.00 4.51 -9.17
CA LEU A 22 4.78 5.30 -9.11
C LEU A 22 5.05 6.77 -8.74
N PHE A 23 6.29 7.09 -8.34
CA PHE A 23 6.68 8.44 -7.94
C PHE A 23 8.13 8.70 -8.33
N ASP A 24 8.38 9.86 -8.96
CA ASP A 24 9.69 10.26 -9.46
C ASP A 24 10.55 11.06 -8.46
N GLY A 25 10.00 11.35 -7.28
CA GLY A 25 10.65 12.17 -6.26
C GLY A 25 10.64 13.67 -6.55
N LYS A 26 10.04 14.14 -7.65
CA LYS A 26 10.10 15.54 -8.11
C LYS A 26 8.73 16.18 -8.25
N THR A 27 7.76 15.46 -8.80
CA THR A 27 6.41 15.97 -9.06
C THR A 27 5.36 14.97 -8.58
N LEU A 28 4.14 15.41 -8.31
CA LEU A 28 3.04 14.49 -8.02
C LEU A 28 2.74 13.55 -9.20
N GLY A 29 3.05 13.96 -10.42
CA GLY A 29 2.81 13.15 -11.62
C GLY A 29 1.35 12.74 -11.76
N GLN A 30 1.08 11.43 -11.71
CA GLN A 30 -0.27 10.88 -11.76
C GLN A 30 -0.98 10.85 -10.39
N TRP A 31 -0.31 11.22 -9.30
CA TRP A 31 -0.96 11.43 -8.01
C TRP A 31 -1.73 12.75 -8.03
N LYS A 32 -3.00 12.71 -7.64
CA LYS A 32 -3.87 13.87 -7.53
C LYS A 32 -4.26 14.07 -6.07
N PRO A 33 -4.41 15.31 -5.58
CA PRO A 33 -5.01 15.53 -4.28
C PRO A 33 -6.34 14.81 -4.18
N THR A 34 -6.55 14.00 -3.14
CA THR A 34 -7.86 13.40 -2.87
C THR A 34 -8.81 14.51 -2.41
N LEU A 35 -10.02 14.52 -2.98
CA LEU A 35 -11.00 15.59 -2.74
C LEU A 35 -11.72 15.45 -1.39
N PHE A 36 -10.97 15.27 -0.32
CA PHE A 36 -11.52 15.32 1.03
C PHE A 36 -11.96 16.73 1.40
N ALA A 37 -13.05 16.86 2.15
CA ALA A 37 -13.53 18.14 2.60
C ALA A 37 -12.48 18.86 3.47
N ASN A 38 -12.23 20.15 3.20
CA ASN A 38 -11.29 21.00 3.94
C ASN A 38 -9.85 20.45 4.01
N SER A 39 -9.47 19.60 3.05
CA SER A 39 -8.14 19.03 2.97
C SER A 39 -7.13 20.07 2.48
N PRO A 40 -5.99 20.25 3.17
CA PRO A 40 -4.89 21.03 2.62
C PRO A 40 -4.26 20.28 1.43
N LEU A 41 -3.63 21.02 0.51
CA LEU A 41 -3.04 20.41 -0.67
C LEU A 41 -1.77 19.62 -0.32
N PRO A 42 -1.67 18.36 -0.75
CA PRO A 42 -0.42 17.63 -0.75
C PRO A 42 0.64 18.32 -1.61
N ARG A 43 1.90 18.17 -1.25
CA ARG A 43 3.03 18.75 -1.99
C ARG A 43 4.21 17.81 -2.03
N VAL A 44 5.12 18.04 -2.96
CA VAL A 44 6.40 17.32 -3.01
C VAL A 44 7.46 18.16 -2.30
N GLU A 45 8.15 17.54 -1.36
CA GLU A 45 9.19 18.14 -0.56
C GLU A 45 10.24 17.09 -0.18
N ASN A 46 11.53 17.38 -0.40
CA ASN A 46 12.65 16.46 -0.09
C ASN A 46 12.45 15.04 -0.67
N ALA A 47 12.08 14.97 -1.94
CA ALA A 47 11.80 13.73 -2.68
C ALA A 47 10.71 12.85 -2.04
N ALA A 48 9.75 13.46 -1.33
CA ALA A 48 8.60 12.78 -0.74
C ALA A 48 7.30 13.54 -1.03
N ILE A 49 6.19 12.82 -1.13
CA ILE A 49 4.85 13.40 -1.12
C ILE A 49 4.49 13.66 0.34
N VAL A 50 4.31 14.91 0.69
CA VAL A 50 3.87 15.33 2.03
C VAL A 50 2.36 15.44 2.04
N LEU A 51 1.73 14.77 3.00
CA LEU A 51 0.32 14.89 3.37
C LEU A 51 0.23 15.79 4.59
N PRO A 52 -0.10 17.09 4.45
CA PRO A 52 -0.20 17.97 5.59
C PRO A 52 -1.34 17.55 6.53
N ASN A 53 -1.29 17.98 7.77
CA ASN A 53 -2.35 17.73 8.74
C ASN A 53 -3.70 18.25 8.22
N GLY A 54 -4.64 17.35 7.96
CA GLY A 54 -5.97 17.63 7.44
C GLY A 54 -7.00 17.97 8.52
N ARG A 55 -8.27 18.16 8.08
CA ARG A 55 -9.43 18.38 8.99
C ARG A 55 -10.63 17.55 8.50
N PRO A 56 -10.68 16.24 8.79
CA PRO A 56 -9.61 15.44 9.42
C PRO A 56 -8.61 14.83 8.42
N LEU A 57 -8.99 14.65 7.13
CA LEU A 57 -8.26 13.87 6.15
C LEU A 57 -7.43 14.73 5.20
N THR A 58 -6.27 14.21 4.81
CA THR A 58 -5.48 14.64 3.65
C THR A 58 -5.02 13.42 2.89
N GLY A 59 -4.93 13.49 1.56
CA GLY A 59 -4.51 12.34 0.79
C GLY A 59 -4.17 12.64 -0.65
N VAL A 60 -3.61 11.63 -1.31
CA VAL A 60 -3.38 11.58 -2.75
C VAL A 60 -3.97 10.30 -3.34
N THR A 61 -4.54 10.40 -4.53
CA THR A 61 -5.13 9.29 -5.27
C THR A 61 -4.43 9.14 -6.61
N TRP A 62 -4.11 7.92 -6.99
CA TRP A 62 -3.48 7.57 -8.27
C TRP A 62 -4.50 7.64 -9.40
N SER A 63 -4.21 8.40 -10.44
CA SER A 63 -5.06 8.58 -11.62
C SER A 63 -4.71 7.64 -12.78
N GLY A 64 -3.63 6.87 -12.67
CA GLY A 64 -3.21 5.90 -13.67
C GLY A 64 -3.88 4.53 -13.51
N LYS A 65 -3.57 3.63 -14.44
CA LYS A 65 -3.95 2.22 -14.28
C LYS A 65 -3.14 1.58 -13.15
N PHE A 66 -3.78 0.69 -12.41
CA PHE A 66 -3.14 -0.10 -11.36
C PHE A 66 -3.72 -1.51 -11.34
N PRO A 67 -2.92 -2.57 -11.08
CA PRO A 67 -3.42 -3.94 -11.03
C PRO A 67 -4.40 -4.15 -9.88
N THR A 68 -5.33 -5.10 -10.04
CA THR A 68 -6.34 -5.41 -9.01
C THR A 68 -6.00 -6.66 -8.20
N THR A 69 -5.08 -7.50 -8.69
CA THR A 69 -4.61 -8.72 -8.03
C THR A 69 -3.18 -9.06 -8.49
N ASP A 70 -2.55 -9.98 -7.80
CA ASP A 70 -1.23 -10.54 -8.12
C ASP A 70 -0.13 -9.49 -8.28
N TYR A 71 -0.10 -8.56 -7.34
CA TYR A 71 0.91 -7.50 -7.29
C TYR A 71 1.53 -7.34 -5.91
N GLU A 72 2.66 -6.67 -5.90
CA GLU A 72 3.35 -6.19 -4.71
C GLU A 72 3.56 -4.69 -4.83
N LEU A 73 3.19 -3.95 -3.78
CA LEU A 73 3.45 -2.52 -3.60
C LEU A 73 4.48 -2.36 -2.51
N ARG A 74 5.45 -1.47 -2.69
CA ARG A 74 6.36 -1.04 -1.63
C ARG A 74 6.52 0.47 -1.61
N PHE A 75 6.76 1.01 -0.43
CA PHE A 75 6.98 2.44 -0.19
C PHE A 75 7.66 2.65 1.14
N GLU A 76 8.16 3.85 1.35
CA GLU A 76 8.58 4.32 2.67
C GLU A 76 7.66 5.43 3.12
N ALA A 77 7.34 5.48 4.42
CA ALA A 77 6.53 6.55 5.01
C ALA A 77 7.02 6.92 6.40
N VAL A 78 6.69 8.16 6.79
CA VAL A 78 7.07 8.75 8.09
C VAL A 78 5.91 9.55 8.66
N ARG A 79 5.72 9.46 9.98
CA ARG A 79 4.84 10.33 10.76
C ARG A 79 5.64 11.53 11.26
N ARG A 80 5.26 12.77 10.83
CA ARG A 80 5.95 14.01 11.17
C ARG A 80 5.32 14.72 12.37
N LEU A 81 3.99 14.80 12.38
CA LEU A 81 3.23 15.51 13.39
C LEU A 81 1.86 14.85 13.53
N GLY A 82 1.33 14.81 14.74
CA GLY A 82 0.04 14.19 15.02
C GLY A 82 0.19 12.78 15.58
N GLY A 83 -0.92 12.12 15.86
CA GLY A 83 -0.95 10.86 16.60
C GLY A 83 -1.94 9.84 16.03
N ASP A 84 -2.36 9.96 14.76
CA ASP A 84 -3.23 8.99 14.10
C ASP A 84 -2.57 8.46 12.82
N PHE A 85 -3.31 7.81 11.95
CA PHE A 85 -2.70 7.24 10.74
C PHE A 85 -2.12 8.32 9.82
N PHE A 86 -0.96 8.02 9.25
CA PHE A 86 -0.12 9.00 8.55
C PHE A 86 0.14 8.68 7.08
N ALA A 87 -0.10 7.43 6.65
CA ALA A 87 0.10 6.96 5.28
C ALA A 87 -0.75 5.70 5.01
N SER A 88 -1.97 5.61 5.60
CA SER A 88 -2.85 4.49 5.31
C SER A 88 -3.11 4.40 3.82
N VAL A 89 -2.96 3.20 3.27
CA VAL A 89 -3.07 2.97 1.83
C VAL A 89 -4.35 2.24 1.50
N THR A 90 -5.18 2.85 0.64
CA THR A 90 -6.31 2.20 -0.03
C THR A 90 -5.82 1.57 -1.31
N PHE A 91 -6.17 0.31 -1.57
CA PHE A 91 -5.65 -0.47 -2.67
C PHE A 91 -6.69 -1.46 -3.23
N PRO A 92 -6.59 -1.86 -4.51
CA PRO A 92 -7.49 -2.82 -5.13
C PRO A 92 -7.27 -4.25 -4.63
N VAL A 93 -8.36 -5.00 -4.50
CA VAL A 93 -8.40 -6.43 -4.18
C VAL A 93 -9.45 -7.10 -5.07
N GLY A 94 -9.04 -7.63 -6.22
CA GLY A 94 -9.98 -8.15 -7.21
C GLY A 94 -10.92 -7.05 -7.73
N GLY A 95 -12.23 -7.25 -7.55
CA GLY A 95 -13.26 -6.27 -7.91
C GLY A 95 -13.51 -5.19 -6.86
N ASP A 96 -12.92 -5.32 -5.69
CA ASP A 96 -13.13 -4.46 -4.52
C ASP A 96 -11.87 -3.69 -4.12
N HIS A 97 -11.94 -3.00 -2.99
CA HIS A 97 -10.83 -2.25 -2.40
C HIS A 97 -10.79 -2.47 -0.89
N ALA A 98 -9.59 -2.41 -0.32
CA ALA A 98 -9.37 -2.39 1.11
C ALA A 98 -8.44 -1.24 1.50
N THR A 99 -8.37 -0.91 2.78
CA THR A 99 -7.39 0.04 3.32
C THR A 99 -6.48 -0.66 4.33
N TRP A 100 -5.16 -0.63 4.09
CA TRP A 100 -4.20 -0.99 5.12
C TRP A 100 -3.97 0.23 6.00
N VAL A 101 -4.47 0.16 7.23
CA VAL A 101 -4.36 1.23 8.23
C VAL A 101 -2.97 1.17 8.87
N LEU A 102 -2.31 2.31 8.97
CA LEU A 102 -0.95 2.47 9.50
C LEU A 102 -0.96 3.48 10.65
N GLY A 103 -1.20 3.00 11.86
CA GLY A 103 -1.26 3.80 13.07
C GLY A 103 -2.60 4.52 13.28
N GLY A 104 -3.70 3.84 13.04
CA GLY A 104 -5.05 4.36 13.32
C GLY A 104 -5.45 4.26 14.78
N TRP A 105 -6.65 4.79 15.10
CA TRP A 105 -7.28 4.74 16.41
C TRP A 105 -6.38 5.25 17.57
N GLY A 106 -5.70 6.35 17.32
CA GLY A 106 -4.82 6.95 18.35
C GLY A 106 -3.34 6.63 18.13
N GLY A 107 -2.98 6.00 16.98
CA GLY A 107 -1.61 6.02 16.49
C GLY A 107 -0.87 4.69 16.44
N ASP A 108 -1.43 3.59 16.92
CA ASP A 108 -0.74 2.32 17.06
C ASP A 108 -1.42 1.13 16.37
N ILE A 109 -2.70 1.22 15.98
CA ILE A 109 -3.39 0.11 15.31
C ILE A 109 -2.96 0.00 13.85
N VAL A 110 -2.59 -1.23 13.48
CA VAL A 110 -2.28 -1.65 12.11
C VAL A 110 -3.18 -2.82 11.74
N GLY A 111 -3.73 -2.82 10.52
CA GLY A 111 -4.58 -3.90 10.02
C GLY A 111 -5.33 -3.50 8.75
N ILE A 112 -6.16 -4.39 8.24
CA ILE A 112 -6.93 -4.22 7.00
C ILE A 112 -8.37 -3.81 7.34
N SER A 113 -8.82 -2.69 6.84
CA SER A 113 -10.22 -2.24 6.84
C SER A 113 -10.79 -2.30 5.43
N SER A 114 -11.93 -3.00 5.17
CA SER A 114 -12.61 -3.87 6.13
C SER A 114 -12.68 -5.30 5.56
N ILE A 115 -12.78 -6.28 6.44
CA ILE A 115 -12.96 -7.69 6.10
C ILE A 115 -14.27 -8.15 6.75
N ASP A 116 -15.21 -8.68 5.95
CA ASP A 116 -16.56 -9.09 6.38
C ASP A 116 -17.31 -7.98 7.14
N GLY A 117 -17.07 -6.72 6.76
CA GLY A 117 -17.67 -5.54 7.39
C GLY A 117 -16.98 -5.08 8.67
N TRP A 118 -15.92 -5.77 9.14
CA TRP A 118 -15.18 -5.41 10.35
C TRP A 118 -13.94 -4.58 10.00
N ASP A 119 -13.73 -3.50 10.73
CA ASP A 119 -12.57 -2.62 10.58
C ASP A 119 -11.28 -3.25 11.13
N ALA A 120 -10.13 -2.65 10.82
CA ALA A 120 -8.82 -3.07 11.30
C ALA A 120 -8.73 -3.15 12.84
N SER A 121 -9.53 -2.37 13.56
CA SER A 121 -9.62 -2.42 15.02
C SER A 121 -10.37 -3.64 15.57
N ASP A 122 -11.13 -4.36 14.72
CA ASP A 122 -12.09 -5.35 15.18
C ASP A 122 -11.99 -6.70 14.48
N ASN A 123 -11.12 -6.83 13.46
CA ASN A 123 -10.90 -8.10 12.77
C ASN A 123 -9.54 -8.72 13.11
N GLU A 124 -9.31 -9.93 12.61
CA GLU A 124 -8.12 -10.75 12.92
C GLU A 124 -6.79 -10.16 12.42
N THR A 125 -6.81 -9.14 11.58
CA THR A 125 -5.59 -8.47 11.10
C THR A 125 -5.10 -7.40 12.05
N ARG A 126 -5.86 -7.10 13.13
CA ARG A 126 -5.46 -6.11 14.13
C ARG A 126 -4.12 -6.49 14.75
N SER A 127 -3.18 -5.57 14.69
CA SER A 127 -1.94 -5.61 15.42
C SER A 127 -1.59 -4.22 15.94
N TYR A 128 -0.64 -4.15 16.85
CA TYR A 128 -0.16 -2.89 17.43
C TYR A 128 1.28 -2.66 16.99
N PHE A 129 1.54 -1.47 16.48
CA PHE A 129 2.88 -1.07 16.06
C PHE A 129 3.17 0.35 16.54
N ASN A 130 4.20 0.51 17.37
CA ASN A 130 4.59 1.81 17.89
C ASN A 130 5.43 2.59 16.85
N PHE A 131 4.78 3.52 16.16
CA PHE A 131 5.44 4.39 15.19
C PHE A 131 6.11 5.58 15.89
N GLU A 132 7.43 5.65 15.84
CA GLU A 132 8.20 6.80 16.28
C GLU A 132 8.00 7.97 15.31
N GLN A 133 7.94 9.21 15.84
CA GLN A 133 7.93 10.39 14.99
C GLN A 133 9.28 10.56 14.27
N ASP A 134 9.23 11.13 13.06
CA ASP A 134 10.38 11.44 12.21
C ASP A 134 11.23 10.22 11.80
N ARG A 135 10.80 9.02 12.12
CA ARG A 135 11.41 7.79 11.64
C ARG A 135 10.73 7.30 10.36
N TRP A 136 11.53 7.03 9.32
CA TRP A 136 11.08 6.39 8.09
C TRP A 136 10.99 4.89 8.29
N TYR A 137 9.84 4.32 7.92
CA TYR A 137 9.56 2.89 7.92
C TYR A 137 9.41 2.40 6.49
N ALA A 138 9.86 1.19 6.22
CA ALA A 138 9.68 0.51 4.95
C ALA A 138 8.42 -0.36 5.00
N PHE A 139 7.51 -0.15 4.07
CA PHE A 139 6.25 -0.88 3.94
C PHE A 139 6.24 -1.73 2.69
N ARG A 140 5.66 -2.92 2.80
CA ARG A 140 5.46 -3.84 1.69
C ARG A 140 4.10 -4.50 1.81
N LEU A 141 3.32 -4.48 0.74
CA LEU A 141 2.00 -5.05 0.64
C LEU A 141 1.95 -6.01 -0.55
N GLN A 142 1.51 -7.23 -0.34
CA GLN A 142 1.25 -8.20 -1.39
C GLN A 142 -0.24 -8.52 -1.43
N VAL A 143 -0.82 -8.45 -2.62
CA VAL A 143 -2.22 -8.82 -2.89
C VAL A 143 -2.22 -9.96 -3.89
N LYS A 144 -2.75 -11.09 -3.48
CA LYS A 144 -3.02 -12.26 -4.32
C LYS A 144 -4.52 -12.50 -4.43
N ALA A 145 -4.93 -13.37 -5.32
CA ALA A 145 -6.36 -13.69 -5.51
C ALA A 145 -7.04 -14.19 -4.22
N ASP A 146 -6.30 -14.86 -3.35
CA ASP A 146 -6.80 -15.53 -2.15
C ASP A 146 -6.21 -15.00 -0.83
N ARG A 147 -5.27 -14.02 -0.88
CA ARG A 147 -4.50 -13.63 0.31
C ARG A 147 -3.97 -12.20 0.25
N ILE A 148 -4.02 -11.52 1.39
CA ILE A 148 -3.32 -10.25 1.62
C ILE A 148 -2.21 -10.49 2.65
N MET A 149 -1.00 -10.00 2.34
CA MET A 149 0.14 -10.01 3.26
C MET A 149 0.77 -8.62 3.33
N ALA A 150 1.18 -8.19 4.53
CA ALA A 150 1.84 -6.90 4.68
C ALA A 150 2.98 -6.95 5.71
N TRP A 151 4.00 -6.10 5.49
CA TRP A 151 5.21 -6.03 6.31
C TRP A 151 5.58 -4.59 6.59
N ILE A 152 6.11 -4.37 7.80
CA ILE A 152 6.73 -3.10 8.24
C ILE A 152 8.17 -3.44 8.65
N ASP A 153 9.15 -2.75 8.06
CA ASP A 153 10.60 -2.97 8.29
C ASP A 153 11.02 -4.46 8.19
N GLY A 154 10.36 -5.22 7.30
CA GLY A 154 10.61 -6.64 7.11
C GLY A 154 9.84 -7.58 8.04
N GLU A 155 9.25 -7.10 9.11
CA GLU A 155 8.36 -7.87 9.98
C GLU A 155 6.97 -8.00 9.35
N ARG A 156 6.43 -9.23 9.30
CA ARG A 156 5.10 -9.47 8.74
C ARG A 156 4.01 -9.18 9.76
N VAL A 157 3.23 -8.13 9.52
CA VAL A 157 2.15 -7.65 10.40
C VAL A 157 0.75 -8.09 9.94
N VAL A 158 0.60 -8.46 8.66
CA VAL A 158 -0.66 -9.01 8.12
C VAL A 158 -0.39 -10.27 7.32
N ASN A 159 -1.23 -11.29 7.53
CA ASN A 159 -1.29 -12.50 6.71
C ASN A 159 -2.70 -13.08 6.81
N VAL A 160 -3.58 -12.70 5.90
CA VAL A 160 -5.00 -13.06 5.95
C VAL A 160 -5.44 -13.70 4.65
N GLU A 161 -6.16 -14.82 4.75
CA GLU A 161 -6.88 -15.45 3.64
C GLU A 161 -8.16 -14.67 3.37
N ILE A 162 -8.40 -14.37 2.08
CA ILE A 162 -9.55 -13.58 1.64
C ILE A 162 -10.47 -14.35 0.70
N GLY A 163 -10.14 -15.59 0.35
CA GLY A 163 -10.98 -16.46 -0.46
C GLY A 163 -12.35 -16.66 0.20
N GLY A 164 -13.43 -16.26 -0.48
CA GLY A 164 -14.80 -16.35 0.05
C GLY A 164 -15.15 -15.30 1.11
N ARG A 165 -14.27 -14.32 1.39
CA ARG A 165 -14.50 -13.21 2.32
C ARG A 165 -15.05 -11.98 1.59
N THR A 166 -15.79 -11.16 2.29
CA THR A 166 -16.23 -9.85 1.79
C THR A 166 -15.14 -8.82 2.10
N ILE A 167 -14.53 -8.29 1.03
CA ILE A 167 -13.56 -7.20 1.14
C ILE A 167 -14.28 -5.89 0.82
N GLY A 168 -13.98 -4.84 1.58
CA GLY A 168 -14.62 -3.55 1.37
C GLY A 168 -13.84 -2.41 2.03
N LEU A 169 -14.41 -1.22 1.92
CA LEU A 169 -13.90 -0.02 2.58
C LEU A 169 -14.77 0.31 3.79
N ARG A 170 -14.15 0.87 4.82
CA ARG A 170 -14.88 1.51 5.90
C ARG A 170 -15.84 2.56 5.30
N PRO A 171 -17.11 2.63 5.73
CA PRO A 171 -18.01 3.69 5.30
C PRO A 171 -17.46 5.09 5.59
N GLY A 172 -17.55 6.00 4.62
CA GLY A 172 -17.08 7.38 4.75
C GLY A 172 -16.19 7.81 3.59
N ASP A 173 -15.41 8.86 3.82
CA ASP A 173 -14.67 9.56 2.77
C ASP A 173 -13.46 8.78 2.25
N ILE A 174 -12.99 7.76 2.95
CA ILE A 174 -11.84 6.96 2.51
C ILE A 174 -12.04 6.34 1.12
N LYS A 175 -13.28 6.14 0.68
CA LYS A 175 -13.63 5.70 -0.67
C LYS A 175 -13.12 6.62 -1.77
N LEU A 176 -12.87 7.91 -1.46
CA LEU A 176 -12.29 8.87 -2.41
C LEU A 176 -10.83 8.57 -2.75
N SER A 177 -10.19 7.70 -1.98
CA SER A 177 -8.81 7.23 -2.22
C SER A 177 -8.71 6.08 -3.24
N THR A 178 -9.82 5.65 -3.85
CA THR A 178 -9.79 4.59 -4.87
C THR A 178 -9.36 5.11 -6.25
N PRO A 179 -8.72 4.27 -7.10
CA PRO A 179 -8.42 2.85 -6.89
C PRO A 179 -7.19 2.59 -6.01
N LEU A 180 -6.20 3.48 -6.01
CA LEU A 180 -5.02 3.44 -5.15
C LEU A 180 -4.82 4.83 -4.55
N GLY A 181 -4.71 4.93 -3.24
CA GLY A 181 -4.51 6.21 -2.60
C GLY A 181 -3.87 6.10 -1.22
N PHE A 182 -3.26 7.19 -0.79
CA PHE A 182 -2.69 7.33 0.53
C PHE A 182 -3.40 8.45 1.28
N ALA A 183 -3.71 8.22 2.54
CA ALA A 183 -4.37 9.20 3.38
C ALA A 183 -3.71 9.30 4.76
N SER A 184 -3.83 10.49 5.37
CA SER A 184 -3.53 10.76 6.77
C SER A 184 -4.76 11.34 7.47
N TYR A 185 -4.84 11.17 8.79
CA TYR A 185 -5.95 11.64 9.61
C TYR A 185 -5.41 12.46 10.79
N ASN A 186 -5.75 13.76 10.86
CA ASN A 186 -5.24 14.69 11.88
C ASN A 186 -3.72 14.57 12.10
N THR A 187 -2.98 14.24 11.06
CA THR A 187 -1.57 13.87 11.13
C THR A 187 -0.87 14.36 9.86
N THR A 188 0.35 14.86 10.02
CA THR A 188 1.24 15.11 8.88
C THR A 188 2.07 13.87 8.61
N GLY A 189 1.87 13.27 7.45
CA GLY A 189 2.67 12.16 6.93
C GLY A 189 3.49 12.54 5.72
N ALA A 190 4.49 11.74 5.39
CA ALA A 190 5.19 11.84 4.12
C ALA A 190 5.50 10.44 3.56
N ILE A 191 5.51 10.32 2.23
CA ILE A 191 5.63 9.05 1.52
C ILE A 191 6.66 9.20 0.41
N ARG A 192 7.51 8.19 0.22
CA ARG A 192 8.52 8.18 -0.85
C ARG A 192 8.82 6.76 -1.34
N LYS A 193 9.60 6.63 -2.41
CA LYS A 193 10.04 5.35 -3.00
C LYS A 193 8.86 4.42 -3.32
N LEU A 194 7.79 5.00 -3.87
CA LEU A 194 6.58 4.28 -4.24
C LEU A 194 6.81 3.52 -5.54
N GLU A 195 6.66 2.22 -5.51
CA GLU A 195 6.78 1.36 -6.68
C GLU A 195 6.01 0.06 -6.50
N TYR A 196 5.61 -0.54 -7.61
CA TYR A 196 4.94 -1.83 -7.61
C TYR A 196 5.56 -2.78 -8.63
N ARG A 197 5.26 -4.06 -8.46
CA ARG A 197 5.52 -5.09 -9.46
C ARG A 197 4.37 -6.07 -9.53
N LEU A 198 4.21 -6.70 -10.69
CA LEU A 198 3.32 -7.86 -10.84
C LEU A 198 4.08 -9.12 -10.41
N PHE A 199 3.37 -10.09 -9.82
CA PHE A 199 3.94 -11.42 -9.71
C PHE A 199 4.00 -12.03 -11.10
N SER A 200 5.12 -12.65 -11.45
CA SER A 200 5.22 -13.44 -12.67
C SER A 200 4.19 -14.57 -12.58
N GLY A 201 3.16 -14.54 -13.39
CA GLY A 201 2.25 -15.65 -13.51
C GLY A 201 3.06 -16.91 -13.84
N LYS A 202 2.81 -18.02 -13.16
CA LYS A 202 3.20 -19.31 -13.70
C LYS A 202 2.42 -19.44 -14.99
N SER A 203 3.10 -19.38 -16.13
CA SER A 203 2.54 -19.91 -17.37
C SER A 203 2.27 -21.39 -17.12
N ASN A 204 1.01 -21.77 -17.04
CA ASN A 204 0.61 -23.17 -17.09
C ASN A 204 0.84 -23.72 -18.49
#